data_fac7313e298e54fb553fc5cdcb93bf86
#
_entry.id   fac7313e298e54fb553fc5cdcb93bf86
#
_cell.length_a   1.000
_cell.length_b   1.000
_cell.length_c   1.000
_cell.angle_alpha   90.00
_cell.angle_beta   90.00
_cell.angle_gamma   90.00
#
_symmetry.space_group_name_H-M   'P 1'
#
loop_
_entity.id
_entity.type
_entity.pdbx_description
1 polymer ?
#
loop_
_entity_poly.entity_id
_entity_poly.type
_entity_poly.pdbx_seq_one_letter_code
_entity_poly.pdbx_strand_id
1 'polypeptide(L)'
;FLLGSSFSTFAQGRDREIKISRQQESPVKTVKVRGKGKIKNVVFMIGDGMSLAHMYSTWAANKGKLNLENCQTVGLAKTYCYDRLITDSGAAGTALATGHKTRYHAVGVDPEGKPLLTLTDLAAAKSKSTGVVVTCRLNDATPAAFCAHNSDRDQAEELIADYAGCGVDFIFGGGKRYFCERKDGRNILEEMKALGYQTPENQEQLDAIQTGKVLAVWADHDLPRPSAVSYTHLRAHKTPEQL
;
A
#
# COMPACT_ATOMS: atom_id res chain seq x y z
N PHE A 1 31.99 -37.89 -6.32
CA PHE A 1 32.78 -37.88 -7.57
C PHE A 1 31.83 -37.81 -8.76
N LEU A 2 31.99 -36.84 -9.68
CA LEU A 2 31.17 -36.53 -10.85
C LEU A 2 30.00 -35.56 -10.57
N LEU A 3 30.35 -34.30 -10.27
CA LEU A 3 29.49 -33.14 -10.48
C LEU A 3 30.32 -32.07 -11.19
N GLY A 4 30.60 -32.29 -12.45
CA GLY A 4 31.50 -31.41 -13.18
C GLY A 4 31.22 -31.32 -14.67
N SER A 5 29.95 -31.36 -15.15
CA SER A 5 29.70 -31.18 -16.59
C SER A 5 28.32 -30.63 -17.00
N SER A 6 27.56 -30.02 -16.09
CA SER A 6 26.22 -29.52 -16.45
C SER A 6 26.04 -28.00 -16.30
N PHE A 7 27.07 -27.24 -15.94
CA PHE A 7 26.93 -25.80 -15.75
C PHE A 7 27.36 -24.92 -16.94
N SER A 8 27.92 -25.49 -17.99
CA SER A 8 28.43 -24.72 -19.14
C SER A 8 27.41 -24.45 -20.24
N THR A 9 26.22 -25.04 -20.19
CA THR A 9 25.25 -24.91 -21.28
C THR A 9 24.22 -23.81 -21.08
N PHE A 10 24.16 -23.19 -19.90
CA PHE A 10 23.24 -22.06 -19.61
C PHE A 10 23.85 -20.66 -19.87
N ALA A 11 25.16 -20.55 -20.08
CA ALA A 11 25.83 -19.29 -20.30
C ALA A 11 25.95 -18.85 -21.79
N GLN A 12 25.47 -19.65 -22.73
CA GLN A 12 25.37 -19.30 -24.15
C GLN A 12 23.98 -18.91 -24.60
N GLY A 13 23.15 -18.35 -23.70
CA GLY A 13 21.96 -17.61 -24.06
C GLY A 13 22.37 -16.35 -24.82
N ARG A 14 22.12 -16.31 -26.13
CA ARG A 14 22.28 -15.11 -26.96
C ARG A 14 21.82 -13.90 -26.19
N ASP A 15 22.67 -12.85 -26.08
CA ASP A 15 22.27 -11.52 -25.67
C ASP A 15 21.11 -11.07 -26.57
N ARG A 16 19.89 -11.37 -26.13
CA ARG A 16 18.70 -10.81 -26.78
C ARG A 16 18.59 -9.40 -26.30
N GLU A 17 19.00 -8.48 -27.13
CA GLU A 17 18.73 -7.05 -26.92
C GLU A 17 17.21 -6.87 -26.78
N ILE A 18 16.75 -6.63 -25.57
CA ILE A 18 15.34 -6.34 -25.30
C ILE A 18 15.14 -4.87 -25.64
N LYS A 19 14.60 -4.61 -26.84
CA LYS A 19 14.22 -3.25 -27.24
C LYS A 19 12.95 -2.84 -26.47
N ILE A 20 13.09 -1.96 -25.49
CA ILE A 20 11.97 -1.36 -24.79
C ILE A 20 11.48 -0.16 -25.59
N SER A 21 10.49 -0.41 -26.48
CA SER A 21 10.11 0.54 -27.54
C SER A 21 9.12 1.65 -27.13
N ARG A 22 8.61 1.68 -25.91
CA ARG A 22 7.50 2.57 -25.52
C ARG A 22 7.64 3.21 -24.13
N GLN A 23 8.82 3.24 -23.54
CA GLN A 23 8.96 3.86 -22.23
C GLN A 23 9.42 5.29 -22.33
N GLN A 24 8.62 6.19 -21.78
CA GLN A 24 9.03 7.54 -21.44
C GLN A 24 9.93 7.45 -20.21
N GLU A 25 11.13 8.00 -20.29
CA GLU A 25 12.05 8.10 -19.16
C GLU A 25 11.42 8.96 -18.07
N SER A 26 11.27 8.40 -16.87
CA SER A 26 10.80 9.16 -15.73
C SER A 26 11.91 10.04 -15.17
N PRO A 27 11.67 11.32 -14.92
CA PRO A 27 12.68 12.21 -14.39
C PRO A 27 13.11 11.79 -12.99
N VAL A 28 14.41 11.64 -12.77
CA VAL A 28 15.01 11.39 -11.46
C VAL A 28 15.56 12.69 -10.92
N LYS A 29 15.10 13.10 -9.74
CA LYS A 29 15.56 14.32 -9.06
C LYS A 29 16.51 13.96 -7.94
N THR A 30 17.69 14.60 -7.93
CA THR A 30 18.59 14.51 -6.78
C THR A 30 17.99 15.33 -5.63
N VAL A 31 17.72 14.67 -4.50
CA VAL A 31 17.20 15.30 -3.31
C VAL A 31 18.32 15.55 -2.31
N LYS A 32 18.56 16.80 -1.96
CA LYS A 32 19.47 17.14 -0.84
C LYS A 32 18.71 16.92 0.47
N VAL A 33 19.08 15.88 1.21
CA VAL A 33 18.51 15.64 2.53
C VAL A 33 19.04 16.72 3.49
N ARG A 34 18.13 17.55 3.96
CA ARG A 34 18.41 18.54 5.03
C ARG A 34 18.15 17.84 6.37
N GLY A 35 19.21 17.25 6.96
CA GLY A 35 19.06 16.57 8.24
C GLY A 35 19.45 17.47 9.40
N LYS A 36 18.55 17.77 10.30
CA LYS A 36 18.64 18.07 11.74
C LYS A 36 17.33 18.73 12.25
N GLY A 37 16.28 18.73 11.44
CA GLY A 37 14.94 19.19 11.86
C GLY A 37 14.16 18.11 12.60
N LYS A 38 13.19 18.53 13.43
CA LYS A 38 12.19 17.64 14.02
C LYS A 38 11.35 17.02 12.88
N ILE A 39 11.22 15.69 12.86
CA ILE A 39 10.36 15.00 11.89
C ILE A 39 8.91 15.38 12.19
N LYS A 40 8.22 15.91 11.19
CA LYS A 40 6.81 16.31 11.28
C LYS A 40 5.90 15.28 10.64
N ASN A 41 6.27 14.78 9.48
CA ASN A 41 5.47 13.86 8.66
C ASN A 41 6.25 12.60 8.34
N VAL A 42 5.55 11.46 8.27
CA VAL A 42 6.10 10.17 7.86
C VAL A 42 5.27 9.67 6.68
N VAL A 43 5.91 9.36 5.56
CA VAL A 43 5.30 8.66 4.42
C VAL A 43 5.87 7.25 4.39
N PHE A 44 5.01 6.27 4.62
CA PHE A 44 5.37 4.86 4.60
C PHE A 44 4.93 4.25 3.26
N MET A 45 5.88 3.95 2.39
CA MET A 45 5.63 3.42 1.05
C MET A 45 5.91 1.93 1.02
N ILE A 46 4.91 1.13 0.68
CA ILE A 46 5.00 -0.33 0.59
C ILE A 46 4.88 -0.74 -0.88
N GLY A 47 5.92 -1.37 -1.40
CA GLY A 47 5.88 -2.04 -2.70
C GLY A 47 5.50 -3.51 -2.48
N ASP A 48 4.21 -3.84 -2.60
CA ASP A 48 3.73 -5.20 -2.39
C ASP A 48 4.32 -6.17 -3.42
N GLY A 49 4.93 -7.25 -2.95
CA GLY A 49 5.65 -8.20 -3.78
C GLY A 49 6.89 -7.63 -4.51
N MET A 50 7.27 -6.39 -4.26
CA MET A 50 8.40 -5.74 -4.91
C MET A 50 9.73 -6.34 -4.41
N SER A 51 10.43 -7.05 -5.29
CA SER A 51 11.75 -7.62 -5.04
C SER A 51 12.87 -6.80 -5.68
N LEU A 52 14.12 -7.17 -5.40
CA LEU A 52 15.29 -6.60 -6.07
C LEU A 52 15.22 -6.76 -7.59
N ALA A 53 14.60 -7.84 -8.09
CA ALA A 53 14.41 -8.04 -9.53
C ALA A 53 13.49 -6.97 -10.15
N HIS A 54 12.43 -6.57 -9.46
CA HIS A 54 11.55 -5.48 -9.89
C HIS A 54 12.29 -4.14 -9.90
N MET A 55 13.07 -3.88 -8.86
CA MET A 55 13.88 -2.66 -8.76
C MET A 55 14.92 -2.60 -9.90
N TYR A 56 15.64 -3.71 -10.14
CA TYR A 56 16.64 -3.77 -11.21
C TYR A 56 16.02 -3.63 -12.60
N SER A 57 14.90 -4.31 -12.85
CA SER A 57 14.18 -4.20 -14.13
C SER A 57 13.72 -2.76 -14.39
N THR A 58 13.19 -2.09 -13.36
CA THR A 58 12.76 -0.69 -13.45
C THR A 58 13.95 0.24 -13.65
N TRP A 59 15.06 0.00 -12.96
CA TRP A 59 16.29 0.74 -13.12
C TRP A 59 16.84 0.62 -14.55
N ALA A 60 16.90 -0.59 -15.08
CA ALA A 60 17.34 -0.84 -16.46
C ALA A 60 16.41 -0.16 -17.48
N ALA A 61 15.08 -0.30 -17.28
CA ALA A 61 14.08 0.33 -18.12
C ALA A 61 14.15 1.87 -18.11
N ASN A 62 14.50 2.47 -16.97
CA ASN A 62 14.67 3.92 -16.79
C ASN A 62 16.13 4.36 -17.02
N LYS A 63 16.86 3.69 -17.90
CA LYS A 63 18.23 4.02 -18.33
C LYS A 63 19.21 4.18 -17.16
N GLY A 64 19.13 3.28 -16.19
CA GLY A 64 20.07 3.25 -15.07
C GLY A 64 19.84 4.31 -14.01
N LYS A 65 18.59 4.78 -13.82
CA LYS A 65 18.25 5.80 -12.82
C LYS A 65 16.96 5.48 -12.10
N LEU A 66 16.96 5.58 -10.76
CA LEU A 66 15.78 5.49 -9.91
C LEU A 66 15.75 6.59 -8.84
N ASN A 67 14.57 7.08 -8.50
CA ASN A 67 14.43 7.97 -7.35
C ASN A 67 14.76 7.27 -6.02
N LEU A 68 14.68 5.94 -5.95
CA LEU A 68 15.10 5.14 -4.78
C LEU A 68 16.58 5.28 -4.46
N GLU A 69 17.42 5.64 -5.43
CA GLU A 69 18.87 5.89 -5.22
C GLU A 69 19.13 7.13 -4.35
N ASN A 70 18.10 7.97 -4.10
CA ASN A 70 18.20 9.07 -3.14
C ASN A 70 18.07 8.58 -1.67
N CYS A 71 17.69 7.34 -1.41
CA CYS A 71 17.61 6.79 -0.06
C CYS A 71 19.01 6.69 0.55
N GLN A 72 19.21 7.31 1.71
CA GLN A 72 20.51 7.34 2.38
C GLN A 72 20.73 6.15 3.32
N THR A 73 19.67 5.45 3.67
CA THR A 73 19.73 4.29 4.56
C THR A 73 19.04 3.12 3.89
N VAL A 74 19.73 1.99 3.88
CA VAL A 74 19.21 0.71 3.36
C VAL A 74 19.26 -0.32 4.47
N GLY A 75 18.23 -1.15 4.56
CA GLY A 75 18.14 -2.23 5.51
C GLY A 75 17.60 -3.49 4.86
N LEU A 76 17.75 -4.60 5.57
CA LEU A 76 17.19 -5.90 5.20
C LEU A 76 16.18 -6.33 6.25
N ALA A 77 15.04 -6.86 5.81
CA ALA A 77 14.00 -7.37 6.68
C ALA A 77 13.81 -8.88 6.46
N LYS A 78 13.55 -9.62 7.55
CA LYS A 78 13.13 -11.02 7.49
C LYS A 78 11.62 -11.05 7.33
N THR A 79 11.14 -11.50 6.19
CA THR A 79 9.73 -11.40 5.78
C THR A 79 8.88 -12.61 6.17
N TYR A 80 9.43 -13.64 6.80
CA TYR A 80 8.64 -14.83 7.24
C TYR A 80 7.48 -14.41 8.17
N CYS A 81 6.35 -15.11 8.09
CA CYS A 81 5.23 -14.95 9.02
C CYS A 81 5.36 -15.91 10.22
N TYR A 82 4.39 -15.86 11.14
CA TYR A 82 4.47 -16.64 12.39
C TYR A 82 4.59 -18.14 12.16
N ASP A 83 3.84 -18.68 11.20
CA ASP A 83 3.68 -20.12 10.95
C ASP A 83 4.30 -20.60 9.64
N ARG A 84 4.88 -19.71 8.80
CA ARG A 84 5.47 -20.07 7.50
C ARG A 84 6.71 -19.27 7.18
N LEU A 85 7.63 -19.88 6.42
CA LEU A 85 8.85 -19.22 5.93
C LEU A 85 8.55 -18.19 4.82
N ILE A 86 7.53 -18.45 4.02
CA ILE A 86 7.07 -17.53 2.97
C ILE A 86 5.77 -16.89 3.45
N THR A 87 5.79 -15.57 3.58
CA THR A 87 4.64 -14.76 3.99
C THR A 87 3.70 -14.49 2.82
N ASP A 88 2.48 -14.05 3.15
CA ASP A 88 1.60 -13.32 2.24
C ASP A 88 1.52 -11.84 2.62
N SER A 89 0.77 -11.03 1.86
CA SER A 89 0.59 -9.61 2.16
C SER A 89 -0.20 -9.37 3.45
N GLY A 90 -1.07 -10.29 3.88
CA GLY A 90 -1.84 -10.16 5.12
C GLY A 90 -0.92 -10.16 6.34
N ALA A 91 -0.14 -11.22 6.49
CA ALA A 91 0.80 -11.34 7.60
C ALA A 91 1.95 -10.31 7.51
N ALA A 92 2.44 -10.01 6.29
CA ALA A 92 3.47 -9.01 6.10
C ALA A 92 2.96 -7.59 6.38
N GLY A 93 1.77 -7.24 5.89
CA GLY A 93 1.11 -5.97 6.16
C GLY A 93 0.86 -5.77 7.65
N THR A 94 0.36 -6.80 8.34
CA THR A 94 0.18 -6.80 9.80
C THR A 94 1.50 -6.53 10.52
N ALA A 95 2.59 -7.21 10.12
CA ALA A 95 3.90 -6.97 10.73
C ALA A 95 4.40 -5.54 10.52
N LEU A 96 4.13 -4.95 9.36
CA LEU A 96 4.47 -3.56 9.06
C LEU A 96 3.58 -2.56 9.83
N ALA A 97 2.29 -2.86 9.95
CA ALA A 97 1.33 -1.99 10.62
C ALA A 97 1.43 -2.02 12.14
N THR A 98 1.82 -3.16 12.74
CA THR A 98 1.74 -3.37 14.19
C THR A 98 3.07 -3.67 14.87
N GLY A 99 4.10 -4.03 14.09
CA GLY A 99 5.38 -4.51 14.61
C GLY A 99 5.34 -5.98 15.10
N HIS A 100 4.22 -6.70 14.92
CA HIS A 100 4.04 -8.08 15.36
C HIS A 100 3.84 -9.02 14.18
N LYS A 101 4.42 -10.22 14.26
CA LYS A 101 4.16 -11.27 13.27
C LYS A 101 2.86 -12.00 13.61
N THR A 102 2.09 -12.29 12.55
CA THR A 102 0.85 -13.06 12.64
C THR A 102 0.89 -14.29 11.73
N ARG A 103 -0.18 -15.08 11.76
CA ARG A 103 -0.33 -16.24 10.88
C ARG A 103 -0.54 -15.84 9.43
N TYR A 104 -0.18 -16.73 8.54
CA TYR A 104 -0.48 -16.60 7.12
C TYR A 104 -1.98 -16.32 6.89
N HIS A 105 -2.33 -15.40 6.01
CA HIS A 105 -3.69 -14.90 5.72
C HIS A 105 -4.34 -14.02 6.80
N ALA A 106 -3.76 -13.85 7.97
CA ALA A 106 -4.31 -12.99 9.00
C ALA A 106 -3.98 -11.50 8.77
N VAL A 107 -4.88 -10.62 9.16
CA VAL A 107 -4.83 -9.17 8.98
C VAL A 107 -5.12 -8.47 10.30
N GLY A 108 -4.19 -7.65 10.79
CA GLY A 108 -4.38 -6.80 11.97
C GLY A 108 -4.56 -7.53 13.31
N VAL A 109 -4.35 -8.85 13.35
CA VAL A 109 -4.51 -9.66 14.55
C VAL A 109 -3.22 -10.41 14.93
N ASP A 110 -3.11 -10.82 16.19
CA ASP A 110 -2.04 -11.70 16.65
C ASP A 110 -2.25 -13.17 16.19
N PRO A 111 -1.31 -14.10 16.48
CA PRO A 111 -1.47 -15.50 16.10
C PRO A 111 -2.67 -16.21 16.73
N GLU A 112 -3.23 -15.68 17.79
CA GLU A 112 -4.41 -16.16 18.50
C GLU A 112 -5.71 -15.49 18.01
N GLY A 113 -5.63 -14.57 17.03
CA GLY A 113 -6.77 -13.87 16.44
C GLY A 113 -7.24 -12.63 17.21
N LYS A 114 -6.45 -12.11 18.16
CA LYS A 114 -6.79 -10.88 18.89
C LYS A 114 -6.34 -9.65 18.12
N PRO A 115 -7.17 -8.60 18.03
CA PRO A 115 -6.80 -7.34 17.41
C PRO A 115 -5.52 -6.73 17.97
N LEU A 116 -4.67 -6.25 17.10
CA LEU A 116 -3.43 -5.54 17.41
C LEU A 116 -3.58 -4.04 17.14
N LEU A 117 -2.98 -3.20 17.98
CA LEU A 117 -2.89 -1.77 17.71
C LEU A 117 -1.98 -1.51 16.52
N THR A 118 -2.49 -0.74 15.58
CA THR A 118 -1.77 -0.36 14.37
C THR A 118 -1.01 0.96 14.52
N LEU A 119 -0.14 1.27 13.57
CA LEU A 119 0.51 2.58 13.49
C LEU A 119 -0.50 3.72 13.34
N THR A 120 -1.63 3.48 12.66
CA THR A 120 -2.70 4.45 12.49
C THR A 120 -3.41 4.72 13.82
N ASP A 121 -3.69 3.69 14.63
CA ASP A 121 -4.25 3.84 15.97
C ASP A 121 -3.31 4.62 16.89
N LEU A 122 -2.02 4.28 16.87
CA LEU A 122 -1.00 4.95 17.68
C LEU A 122 -0.82 6.42 17.27
N ALA A 123 -0.96 6.74 15.99
CA ALA A 123 -0.91 8.10 15.49
C ALA A 123 -2.17 8.89 15.90
N ALA A 124 -3.35 8.29 15.74
CA ALA A 124 -4.62 8.90 16.17
C ALA A 124 -4.64 9.19 17.67
N ALA A 125 -4.15 8.26 18.52
CA ALA A 125 -4.01 8.47 19.96
C ALA A 125 -3.09 9.64 20.34
N LYS A 126 -2.24 10.09 19.39
CA LYS A 126 -1.36 11.27 19.54
C LYS A 126 -1.86 12.47 18.75
N SER A 127 -3.13 12.50 18.38
CA SER A 127 -3.75 13.58 17.57
C SER A 127 -2.96 13.88 16.28
N LYS A 128 -2.46 12.83 15.62
CA LYS A 128 -1.82 12.91 14.32
C LYS A 128 -2.80 12.48 13.25
N SER A 129 -2.85 13.24 12.16
CA SER A 129 -3.62 12.82 10.99
C SER A 129 -2.97 11.62 10.31
N THR A 130 -3.81 10.72 9.83
CA THR A 130 -3.42 9.46 9.20
C THR A 130 -4.07 9.30 7.84
N GLY A 131 -3.41 8.58 6.94
CA GLY A 131 -3.96 8.30 5.62
C GLY A 131 -3.51 6.95 5.06
N VAL A 132 -4.43 6.28 4.36
CA VAL A 132 -4.20 5.06 3.60
C VAL A 132 -4.56 5.33 2.15
N VAL A 133 -3.57 5.17 1.24
CA VAL A 133 -3.73 5.46 -0.19
C VAL A 133 -3.21 4.28 -0.99
N VAL A 134 -4.07 3.67 -1.77
CA VAL A 134 -3.75 2.49 -2.58
C VAL A 134 -4.40 2.56 -3.96
N THR A 135 -3.89 1.78 -4.91
CA THR A 135 -4.51 1.57 -6.23
C THR A 135 -5.30 0.27 -6.30
N CYS A 136 -5.12 -0.62 -5.34
CA CYS A 136 -5.93 -1.82 -5.19
C CYS A 136 -7.23 -1.54 -4.42
N ARG A 137 -8.01 -2.58 -4.19
CA ARG A 137 -9.20 -2.54 -3.33
C ARG A 137 -8.79 -2.29 -1.88
N LEU A 138 -9.60 -1.53 -1.15
CA LEU A 138 -9.37 -1.26 0.27
C LEU A 138 -9.51 -2.52 1.16
N ASN A 139 -10.26 -3.52 0.71
CA ASN A 139 -10.33 -4.84 1.35
C ASN A 139 -9.13 -5.75 1.03
N ASP A 140 -8.19 -5.32 0.17
CA ASP A 140 -6.95 -6.08 0.01
C ASP A 140 -6.11 -6.01 1.30
N ALA A 141 -5.33 -7.05 1.54
CA ALA A 141 -4.71 -7.28 2.84
C ALA A 141 -3.75 -6.17 3.28
N THR A 142 -3.01 -5.56 2.36
CA THR A 142 -2.01 -4.53 2.71
C THR A 142 -2.65 -3.27 3.27
N PRO A 143 -3.64 -2.61 2.62
CA PRO A 143 -4.35 -1.49 3.22
C PRO A 143 -5.18 -1.90 4.43
N ALA A 144 -5.85 -3.08 4.38
CA ALA A 144 -6.67 -3.57 5.47
C ALA A 144 -5.87 -3.78 6.76
N ALA A 145 -4.60 -4.19 6.68
CA ALA A 145 -3.75 -4.39 7.86
C ALA A 145 -3.53 -3.12 8.70
N PHE A 146 -3.81 -1.93 8.17
CA PHE A 146 -3.75 -0.66 8.88
C PHE A 146 -5.09 -0.18 9.42
N CYS A 147 -6.21 -0.86 9.07
CA CYS A 147 -7.56 -0.39 9.34
C CYS A 147 -8.50 -1.48 9.87
N ALA A 148 -8.15 -2.76 9.75
CA ALA A 148 -9.06 -3.88 9.98
C ALA A 148 -8.38 -5.04 10.72
N HIS A 149 -9.21 -5.93 11.28
CA HIS A 149 -8.77 -7.05 12.13
C HIS A 149 -9.55 -8.32 11.78
N ASN A 150 -8.91 -9.25 11.08
CA ASN A 150 -9.51 -10.54 10.76
C ASN A 150 -8.46 -11.64 10.65
N SER A 151 -8.77 -12.83 11.10
CA SER A 151 -7.89 -13.99 10.97
C SER A 151 -7.82 -14.53 9.54
N ASP A 152 -8.67 -14.03 8.64
CA ASP A 152 -8.74 -14.43 7.24
C ASP A 152 -8.94 -13.22 6.33
N ARG A 153 -7.95 -12.92 5.50
CA ARG A 153 -7.97 -11.81 4.53
C ARG A 153 -9.05 -11.93 3.45
N ASP A 154 -9.60 -13.11 3.26
CA ASP A 154 -10.63 -13.35 2.23
C ASP A 154 -12.02 -12.92 2.69
N GLN A 155 -12.19 -12.56 3.97
CA GLN A 155 -13.43 -11.99 4.54
C GLN A 155 -13.59 -10.51 4.17
N ALA A 156 -13.70 -10.24 2.87
CA ALA A 156 -13.66 -8.89 2.30
C ALA A 156 -14.70 -7.93 2.90
N GLU A 157 -15.93 -8.42 3.15
CA GLU A 157 -16.99 -7.60 3.72
C GLU A 157 -16.74 -7.26 5.19
N GLU A 158 -16.19 -8.21 5.95
CA GLU A 158 -15.82 -7.98 7.36
C GLU A 158 -14.68 -6.98 7.47
N LEU A 159 -13.63 -7.13 6.66
CA LEU A 159 -12.52 -6.17 6.60
C LEU A 159 -13.00 -4.75 6.31
N ILE A 160 -13.93 -4.58 5.35
CA ILE A 160 -14.49 -3.26 5.03
C ILE A 160 -15.37 -2.72 6.16
N ALA A 161 -16.09 -3.57 6.90
CA ALA A 161 -16.87 -3.11 8.04
C ALA A 161 -16.01 -2.44 9.12
N ASP A 162 -14.78 -2.90 9.33
CA ASP A 162 -13.85 -2.35 10.31
C ASP A 162 -13.39 -0.91 9.97
N TYR A 163 -13.45 -0.53 8.68
CA TYR A 163 -13.09 0.83 8.27
C TYR A 163 -13.97 1.89 8.94
N ALA A 164 -15.22 1.56 9.27
CA ALA A 164 -16.10 2.48 10.00
C ALA A 164 -15.57 2.83 11.41
N GLY A 165 -14.74 1.95 11.99
CA GLY A 165 -14.14 2.13 13.31
C GLY A 165 -12.66 2.52 13.31
N CYS A 166 -11.96 2.47 12.16
CA CYS A 166 -10.50 2.60 12.11
C CYS A 166 -9.94 4.00 12.40
N GLY A 167 -10.80 5.04 12.33
CA GLY A 167 -10.39 6.41 12.67
C GLY A 167 -9.40 7.09 11.72
N VAL A 168 -9.02 6.46 10.61
CA VAL A 168 -8.10 7.02 9.60
C VAL A 168 -8.75 8.22 8.90
N ASP A 169 -8.04 9.34 8.80
CA ASP A 169 -8.62 10.59 8.30
C ASP A 169 -8.75 10.65 6.78
N PHE A 170 -7.81 10.05 6.05
CA PHE A 170 -7.81 10.06 4.59
C PHE A 170 -7.68 8.63 4.04
N ILE A 171 -8.70 8.17 3.34
CA ILE A 171 -8.75 6.82 2.78
C ILE A 171 -9.03 6.94 1.28
N PHE A 172 -8.14 6.38 0.45
CA PHE A 172 -8.27 6.39 -1.00
C PHE A 172 -7.94 5.01 -1.59
N GLY A 173 -8.84 4.49 -2.43
CA GLY A 173 -8.61 3.21 -3.12
C GLY A 173 -9.78 2.75 -3.99
N GLY A 174 -9.77 1.47 -4.33
CA GLY A 174 -10.85 0.78 -5.01
C GLY A 174 -11.71 -0.06 -4.05
N GLY A 175 -12.61 -0.89 -4.61
CA GLY A 175 -13.42 -1.83 -3.84
C GLY A 175 -14.81 -1.31 -3.45
N LYS A 176 -15.38 -0.32 -4.18
CA LYS A 176 -16.67 0.33 -3.86
C LYS A 176 -17.81 -0.67 -3.60
N ARG A 177 -17.86 -1.74 -4.37
CA ARG A 177 -18.88 -2.78 -4.21
C ARG A 177 -18.91 -3.39 -2.79
N TYR A 178 -17.76 -3.55 -2.13
CA TYR A 178 -17.67 -4.11 -0.78
C TYR A 178 -18.15 -3.15 0.31
N PHE A 179 -18.29 -1.86 -0.02
CA PHE A 179 -18.92 -0.86 0.84
C PHE A 179 -20.44 -0.82 0.68
N CYS A 180 -20.96 -0.99 -0.56
CA CYS A 180 -22.35 -0.71 -0.90
C CYS A 180 -23.17 -1.95 -1.28
N GLU A 181 -22.55 -2.99 -1.89
CA GLU A 181 -23.25 -4.17 -2.43
C GLU A 181 -22.96 -5.40 -1.56
N ARG A 182 -23.28 -5.27 -0.28
CA ARG A 182 -22.95 -6.26 0.73
C ARG A 182 -24.08 -7.28 0.94
N LYS A 183 -23.71 -8.52 1.27
CA LYS A 183 -24.67 -9.60 1.56
C LYS A 183 -25.42 -9.38 2.88
N ASP A 184 -24.80 -8.66 3.83
CA ASP A 184 -25.39 -8.32 5.12
C ASP A 184 -26.40 -7.15 5.05
N GLY A 185 -26.57 -6.54 3.87
CA GLY A 185 -27.48 -5.41 3.65
C GLY A 185 -27.00 -4.08 4.21
N ARG A 186 -25.82 -4.01 4.82
CA ARG A 186 -25.21 -2.75 5.28
C ARG A 186 -24.69 -1.94 4.11
N ASN A 187 -24.66 -0.63 4.29
CA ASN A 187 -23.96 0.30 3.39
C ASN A 187 -22.88 1.06 4.18
N ILE A 188 -21.67 0.53 4.16
CA ILE A 188 -20.54 1.11 4.92
C ILE A 188 -20.20 2.51 4.41
N LEU A 189 -20.44 2.82 3.12
CA LEU A 189 -20.21 4.17 2.60
C LEU A 189 -21.14 5.19 3.27
N GLU A 190 -22.40 4.84 3.47
CA GLU A 190 -23.35 5.72 4.18
C GLU A 190 -23.05 5.79 5.68
N GLU A 191 -22.62 4.68 6.29
CA GLU A 191 -22.14 4.69 7.69
C GLU A 191 -20.95 5.62 7.88
N MET A 192 -19.97 5.59 6.95
CA MET A 192 -18.81 6.48 6.97
C MET A 192 -19.20 7.95 6.77
N LYS A 193 -20.19 8.24 5.89
CA LYS A 193 -20.76 9.60 5.76
C LYS A 193 -21.37 10.08 7.07
N ALA A 194 -22.13 9.22 7.76
CA ALA A 194 -22.70 9.53 9.05
C ALA A 194 -21.64 9.81 10.13
N LEU A 195 -20.45 9.22 10.01
CA LEU A 195 -19.27 9.46 10.84
C LEU A 195 -18.47 10.72 10.42
N GLY A 196 -18.98 11.49 9.47
CA GLY A 196 -18.39 12.75 9.03
C GLY A 196 -17.36 12.64 7.90
N TYR A 197 -17.25 11.49 7.23
CA TYR A 197 -16.40 11.38 6.06
C TYR A 197 -17.05 12.01 4.83
N GLN A 198 -16.30 12.83 4.12
CA GLN A 198 -16.65 13.31 2.79
C GLN A 198 -16.29 12.23 1.77
N THR A 199 -17.18 11.94 0.84
CA THR A 199 -17.03 10.85 -0.12
C THR A 199 -16.99 11.37 -1.56
N PRO A 200 -15.89 12.00 -1.99
CA PRO A 200 -15.76 12.53 -3.35
C PRO A 200 -15.76 11.39 -4.36
N GLU A 201 -16.47 11.58 -5.47
CA GLU A 201 -16.59 10.58 -6.53
C GLU A 201 -15.58 10.77 -7.68
N ASN A 202 -14.92 11.93 -7.71
CA ASN A 202 -13.95 12.27 -8.72
C ASN A 202 -12.89 13.24 -8.19
N GLN A 203 -11.86 13.51 -9.03
CA GLN A 203 -10.74 14.36 -8.66
C GLN A 203 -11.17 15.81 -8.37
N GLU A 204 -12.11 16.36 -9.11
CA GLU A 204 -12.58 17.73 -8.91
C GLU A 204 -13.23 17.92 -7.55
N GLN A 205 -14.10 16.99 -7.15
CA GLN A 205 -14.71 16.97 -5.82
C GLN A 205 -13.67 16.79 -4.73
N LEU A 206 -12.69 15.90 -4.93
CA LEU A 206 -11.61 15.70 -3.98
C LEU A 206 -10.75 16.97 -3.80
N ASP A 207 -10.43 17.65 -4.89
CA ASP A 207 -9.65 18.89 -4.89
C ASP A 207 -10.37 20.05 -4.21
N ALA A 208 -11.70 20.04 -4.21
CA ALA A 208 -12.52 21.04 -3.54
C ALA A 208 -12.50 20.88 -2.00
N ILE A 209 -12.18 19.71 -1.46
CA ILE A 209 -12.13 19.46 -0.02
C ILE A 209 -10.92 20.16 0.58
N GLN A 210 -11.17 21.00 1.57
CA GLN A 210 -10.11 21.75 2.25
C GLN A 210 -9.74 21.14 3.61
N THR A 211 -10.73 20.56 4.32
CA THR A 211 -10.57 20.02 5.68
C THR A 211 -11.52 18.86 5.92
N GLY A 212 -11.25 18.07 6.96
CA GLY A 212 -12.11 17.00 7.42
C GLY A 212 -11.68 15.62 6.92
N LYS A 213 -12.42 14.60 7.30
CA LYS A 213 -12.15 13.22 6.94
C LYS A 213 -12.63 12.92 5.53
N VAL A 214 -11.87 12.08 4.80
CA VAL A 214 -12.16 11.73 3.40
C VAL A 214 -12.12 10.23 3.20
N LEU A 215 -13.14 9.70 2.53
CA LEU A 215 -13.18 8.35 1.98
C LEU A 215 -13.45 8.44 0.48
N ALA A 216 -12.45 8.25 -0.34
CA ALA A 216 -12.55 8.25 -1.80
C ALA A 216 -12.41 6.83 -2.36
N VAL A 217 -13.51 6.22 -2.76
CA VAL A 217 -13.57 4.87 -3.33
C VAL A 217 -14.09 4.96 -4.76
N TRP A 218 -13.19 4.92 -5.75
CA TRP A 218 -13.51 5.32 -7.11
C TRP A 218 -13.72 4.17 -8.11
N ALA A 219 -13.56 2.93 -7.70
CA ALA A 219 -13.78 1.77 -8.56
C ALA A 219 -14.45 0.63 -7.79
N ASP A 220 -15.26 -0.18 -8.45
CA ASP A 220 -15.91 -1.36 -7.84
C ASP A 220 -14.90 -2.43 -7.44
N HIS A 221 -13.81 -2.53 -8.19
CA HIS A 221 -12.64 -3.38 -7.95
C HIS A 221 -11.39 -2.52 -7.74
N ASP A 222 -10.25 -2.98 -8.22
CA ASP A 222 -9.00 -2.21 -8.23
C ASP A 222 -9.14 -0.98 -9.14
N LEU A 223 -8.43 0.09 -8.82
CA LEU A 223 -8.31 1.23 -9.73
C LEU A 223 -7.64 0.78 -11.04
N PRO A 224 -7.95 1.39 -12.18
CA PRO A 224 -7.29 1.08 -13.44
C PRO A 224 -5.76 1.16 -13.32
N ARG A 225 -5.05 0.25 -13.97
CA ARG A 225 -3.58 0.24 -13.93
C ARG A 225 -3.01 1.54 -14.50
N PRO A 226 -1.90 2.06 -13.97
CA PRO A 226 -1.25 3.27 -14.50
C PRO A 226 -0.92 3.20 -16.00
N SER A 227 -0.69 2.00 -16.53
CA SER A 227 -0.49 1.77 -17.97
C SER A 227 -1.77 1.96 -18.82
N ALA A 228 -2.94 1.91 -18.20
CA ALA A 228 -4.25 2.08 -18.86
C ALA A 228 -4.80 3.52 -18.72
N VAL A 229 -4.29 4.29 -17.77
CA VAL A 229 -4.74 5.67 -17.48
C VAL A 229 -3.51 6.54 -17.19
N SER A 230 -3.47 7.72 -17.76
CA SER A 230 -2.44 8.72 -17.42
C SER A 230 -2.75 9.31 -16.04
N TYR A 231 -2.30 8.67 -14.98
CA TYR A 231 -2.34 9.21 -13.60
C TYR A 231 -1.28 10.31 -13.40
N THR A 232 -1.17 11.24 -14.32
CA THR A 232 -0.22 12.35 -14.20
C THR A 232 -0.54 13.29 -13.04
N HIS A 233 -1.62 13.06 -12.29
CA HIS A 233 -2.16 14.04 -11.34
C HIS A 233 -2.61 13.48 -9.99
N LEU A 234 -2.17 12.30 -9.57
CA LEU A 234 -2.15 12.04 -8.14
C LEU A 234 -1.04 12.90 -7.52
N ARG A 235 -1.27 14.19 -7.48
CA ARG A 235 -0.51 15.06 -6.59
C ARG A 235 -0.82 14.57 -5.19
N ALA A 236 0.22 14.34 -4.40
CA ALA A 236 0.09 14.25 -2.95
C ALA A 236 -0.60 15.56 -2.50
N HIS A 237 -1.93 15.50 -2.38
CA HIS A 237 -2.71 16.65 -1.97
C HIS A 237 -2.46 16.90 -0.51
N LYS A 238 -2.00 18.10 -0.24
CA LYS A 238 -1.96 18.78 1.03
C LYS A 238 -1.38 17.95 2.18
N THR A 239 -0.29 18.42 2.70
CA THR A 239 0.27 17.90 3.95
C THR A 239 -0.80 17.93 5.05
N PRO A 240 -0.71 17.09 6.10
CA PRO A 240 -1.59 17.15 7.27
C PRO A 240 -1.69 18.52 7.93
N GLU A 241 -0.81 19.45 7.58
CA GLU A 241 -0.86 20.86 7.99
C GLU A 241 -1.90 21.68 7.21
N GLN A 242 -2.47 21.12 6.14
CA GLN A 242 -3.49 21.75 5.29
C GLN A 242 -4.85 21.03 5.35
N LEU A 243 -4.94 19.91 6.08
CA LEU A 243 -6.14 19.27 6.56
C LEU A 243 -6.29 19.58 8.05
#